data_176501e675fff32f3fdf414f1680664c
#
_entry.id   176501e675fff32f3fdf414f1680664c
#
_cell.length_a   1.000
_cell.length_b   1.000
_cell.length_c   1.000
_cell.angle_alpha   90.00
_cell.angle_beta   90.00
_cell.angle_gamma   90.00
#
_symmetry.space_group_name_H-M   'P 1'
#
loop_
_entity.id
_entity.type
_entity.pdbx_description
1 polymer ?
#
loop_
_entity_poly.entity_id
_entity_poly.type
_entity_poly.pdbx_seq_one_letter_code
_entity_poly.pdbx_strand_id
1 'polypeptide(L)'
;FTRELLLEAGIAVKGEEKANHYRVTPMGNLKPTWLTLKDLLACESDSHLPWKKIAIFNVLGFLDFYTQFIADEFRKMGTESSIHSFNFPVLECIRKNPTEMRSTNIARLFDKQENLEELIRLLETESGEAEAIILPAIVGLGQDDVVEQLQEKVGKTICLLPTLPPSVPGIHTQQQLRKYFQHLGGVYMLGDTVLRAEKEGRKVVRVYSYNHGDIPFVGKNVVLATGSFFSQGLIATSERIYEPVFDLDVSFSKDREQWYNLDLFAAQPYQT
;
A
#
# COMPACT_ATOMS: atom_id res chain seq x y z
N PHE A 1 18.26 -4.18 -8.03
CA PHE A 1 17.61 -5.43 -7.56
C PHE A 1 16.12 -5.24 -7.23
N THR A 2 15.73 -4.44 -6.19
CA THR A 2 14.30 -4.31 -5.78
C THR A 2 13.42 -3.79 -6.92
N ARG A 3 13.86 -2.77 -7.65
CA ARG A 3 13.11 -2.23 -8.79
C ARG A 3 12.95 -3.26 -9.91
N GLU A 4 14.00 -3.96 -10.25
CA GLU A 4 14.01 -5.04 -11.24
C GLU A 4 13.05 -6.15 -10.84
N LEU A 5 13.12 -6.63 -9.59
CA LEU A 5 12.21 -7.64 -9.06
C LEU A 5 10.73 -7.24 -9.16
N LEU A 6 10.41 -5.98 -8.85
CA LEU A 6 9.04 -5.48 -8.96
C LEU A 6 8.58 -5.45 -10.43
N LEU A 7 9.43 -4.99 -11.34
CA LEU A 7 9.12 -4.97 -12.77
C LEU A 7 8.95 -6.38 -13.35
N GLU A 8 9.81 -7.34 -12.98
CA GLU A 8 9.68 -8.75 -13.35
C GLU A 8 8.40 -9.38 -12.81
N ALA A 9 7.96 -8.96 -11.62
CA ALA A 9 6.68 -9.36 -11.05
C ALA A 9 5.46 -8.66 -11.68
N GLY A 10 5.65 -7.81 -12.71
CA GLY A 10 4.58 -7.07 -13.37
C GLY A 10 4.11 -5.83 -12.59
N ILE A 11 4.87 -5.37 -11.59
CA ILE A 11 4.53 -4.22 -10.78
C ILE A 11 5.26 -2.99 -11.31
N ALA A 12 4.54 -2.13 -12.00
CA ALA A 12 5.08 -0.89 -12.54
C ALA A 12 5.37 0.14 -11.43
N VAL A 13 6.60 0.64 -11.40
CA VAL A 13 7.06 1.62 -10.41
C VAL A 13 7.81 2.77 -11.08
N LYS A 14 7.74 3.94 -10.46
CA LYS A 14 8.52 5.14 -10.81
C LYS A 14 9.48 5.48 -9.67
N GLY A 15 10.59 6.11 -10.02
CA GLY A 15 11.66 6.50 -9.11
C GLY A 15 13.03 6.14 -9.66
N GLU A 16 14.06 6.86 -9.21
CA GLU A 16 15.45 6.71 -9.61
C GLU A 16 16.33 6.28 -8.42
N GLU A 17 17.41 5.53 -8.70
CA GLU A 17 18.27 4.97 -7.64
C GLU A 17 18.99 6.02 -6.80
N LYS A 18 19.23 7.21 -7.35
CA LYS A 18 20.07 8.25 -6.74
C LYS A 18 19.34 9.47 -6.25
N ALA A 19 18.03 9.55 -6.48
CA ALA A 19 17.23 10.69 -6.10
C ALA A 19 15.85 10.25 -5.55
N ASN A 20 15.39 10.89 -4.50
CA ASN A 20 14.03 10.77 -4.06
C ASN A 20 13.14 11.69 -4.91
N HIS A 21 11.96 11.19 -5.25
CA HIS A 21 10.82 12.00 -5.66
C HIS A 21 9.86 12.15 -4.47
N TYR A 22 8.80 12.92 -4.65
CA TYR A 22 7.84 13.20 -3.58
C TYR A 22 6.49 12.55 -3.90
N ARG A 23 6.10 11.59 -3.08
CA ARG A 23 4.78 10.96 -3.16
C ARG A 23 3.78 11.73 -2.32
N VAL A 24 2.57 11.92 -2.85
CA VAL A 24 1.47 12.49 -2.08
C VAL A 24 0.90 11.44 -1.13
N THR A 25 0.75 11.81 0.14
CA THR A 25 0.14 10.97 1.18
C THR A 25 -1.40 11.02 1.11
N PRO A 26 -2.13 10.12 1.81
CA PRO A 26 -3.58 10.17 1.91
C PRO A 26 -4.14 11.52 2.42
N MET A 27 -3.32 12.31 3.11
CA MET A 27 -3.69 13.62 3.65
C MET A 27 -3.31 14.80 2.74
N GLY A 28 -2.73 14.54 1.55
CA GLY A 28 -2.32 15.56 0.62
C GLY A 28 -0.89 16.08 0.79
N ASN A 29 -0.16 15.69 1.85
CA ASN A 29 1.21 16.12 2.07
C ASN A 29 2.20 15.40 1.16
N LEU A 30 3.32 16.05 0.87
CA LEU A 30 4.44 15.47 0.16
C LEU A 30 5.37 14.69 1.10
N LYS A 31 5.78 13.50 0.69
CA LYS A 31 6.72 12.67 1.42
C LYS A 31 7.85 12.20 0.48
N PRO A 32 9.13 12.47 0.81
CA PRO A 32 10.25 11.95 0.03
C PRO A 32 10.20 10.42 -0.02
N THR A 33 10.31 9.87 -1.21
CA THR A 33 10.14 8.45 -1.46
C THR A 33 11.07 8.03 -2.60
N TRP A 34 11.71 6.90 -2.45
CA TRP A 34 12.58 6.34 -3.48
C TRP A 34 11.80 5.67 -4.62
N LEU A 35 10.86 4.75 -4.29
CA LEU A 35 10.01 4.07 -5.25
C LEU A 35 8.54 4.29 -4.94
N THR A 36 7.75 4.55 -5.97
CA THR A 36 6.29 4.70 -5.89
C THR A 36 5.65 3.87 -7.00
N LEU A 37 4.52 3.22 -6.71
CA LEU A 37 3.73 2.56 -7.76
C LEU A 37 3.33 3.57 -8.83
N LYS A 38 3.34 3.14 -10.10
CA LYS A 38 3.20 4.01 -11.27
C LYS A 38 1.96 4.92 -11.21
N ASP A 39 0.84 4.41 -10.74
CA ASP A 39 -0.45 5.10 -10.75
C ASP A 39 -0.66 6.05 -9.57
N LEU A 40 0.18 5.96 -8.54
CA LEU A 40 0.09 6.87 -7.41
C LEU A 40 0.65 8.24 -7.76
N LEU A 41 0.00 9.28 -7.23
CA LEU A 41 0.45 10.65 -7.40
C LEU A 41 1.83 10.86 -6.76
N ALA A 42 2.77 11.25 -7.59
CA ALA A 42 4.10 11.68 -7.18
C ALA A 42 4.63 12.76 -8.12
N CYS A 43 5.49 13.63 -7.61
CA CYS A 43 6.11 14.74 -8.32
C CYS A 43 7.59 14.88 -7.95
N GLU A 44 8.33 15.62 -8.77
CA GLU A 44 9.75 15.88 -8.55
C GLU A 44 10.00 17.02 -7.55
N SER A 45 9.02 17.92 -7.39
CA SER A 45 9.11 19.04 -6.47
C SER A 45 8.67 18.67 -5.05
N ASP A 46 9.34 19.23 -4.07
CA ASP A 46 8.99 19.14 -2.64
C ASP A 46 7.94 20.18 -2.19
N SER A 47 7.54 21.08 -3.08
CA SER A 47 6.73 22.25 -2.73
C SER A 47 5.57 22.56 -3.66
N HIS A 48 5.51 21.94 -4.85
CA HIS A 48 4.43 22.19 -5.81
C HIS A 48 4.10 20.97 -6.66
N LEU A 49 2.85 20.91 -7.12
CA LEU A 49 2.38 19.94 -8.11
C LEU A 49 2.57 20.48 -9.53
N PRO A 50 2.62 19.62 -10.56
CA PRO A 50 2.84 20.05 -11.94
C PRO A 50 1.63 20.75 -12.57
N TRP A 51 0.48 20.79 -11.91
CA TRP A 51 -0.78 21.34 -12.43
C TRP A 51 -1.27 22.53 -11.59
N LYS A 52 -1.94 23.45 -12.26
CA LYS A 52 -2.59 24.61 -11.61
C LYS A 52 -4.01 24.30 -11.19
N LYS A 53 -4.73 23.47 -11.96
CA LYS A 53 -6.13 23.09 -11.70
C LYS A 53 -6.28 21.59 -11.69
N ILE A 54 -6.86 21.05 -10.63
CA ILE A 54 -7.09 19.61 -10.42
C ILE A 54 -8.55 19.36 -10.04
N ALA A 55 -9.12 18.27 -10.51
CA ALA A 55 -10.42 17.76 -10.05
C ALA A 55 -10.19 16.56 -9.11
N ILE A 56 -10.69 16.63 -7.89
CA ILE A 56 -10.64 15.57 -6.89
C ILE A 56 -12.01 14.91 -6.83
N PHE A 57 -12.07 13.61 -7.17
CA PHE A 57 -13.31 12.83 -7.12
C PHE A 57 -13.32 11.89 -5.93
N ASN A 58 -14.48 11.74 -5.31
CA ASN A 58 -14.68 10.78 -4.25
C ASN A 58 -16.06 10.10 -4.34
N VAL A 59 -16.13 8.86 -3.90
CA VAL A 59 -17.40 8.13 -3.74
C VAL A 59 -18.15 8.71 -2.53
N LEU A 60 -19.40 9.06 -2.74
CA LEU A 60 -20.24 9.58 -1.68
C LEU A 60 -20.40 8.54 -0.55
N GLY A 61 -20.02 8.93 0.67
CA GLY A 61 -20.04 8.07 1.85
C GLY A 61 -18.77 7.24 2.08
N PHE A 62 -17.76 7.33 1.19
CA PHE A 62 -16.45 6.72 1.44
C PHE A 62 -15.61 7.61 2.34
N LEU A 63 -15.34 7.15 3.56
CA LEU A 63 -14.75 7.94 4.63
C LEU A 63 -13.21 7.88 4.69
N ASP A 64 -12.58 6.95 3.98
CA ASP A 64 -11.13 6.77 4.00
C ASP A 64 -10.39 7.69 3.02
N PHE A 65 -11.08 8.73 2.52
CA PHE A 65 -10.51 9.70 1.58
C PHE A 65 -10.98 11.12 1.92
N TYR A 66 -10.08 11.91 2.45
CA TYR A 66 -10.37 13.22 3.04
C TYR A 66 -10.15 14.35 2.02
N THR A 67 -11.07 14.52 1.09
CA THR A 67 -10.95 15.45 -0.04
C THR A 67 -10.63 16.89 0.36
N GLN A 68 -11.23 17.38 1.45
CA GLN A 68 -10.99 18.76 1.91
C GLN A 68 -9.55 18.95 2.40
N PHE A 69 -9.00 18.01 3.17
CA PHE A 69 -7.61 18.08 3.60
C PHE A 69 -6.63 18.04 2.43
N ILE A 70 -6.91 17.17 1.44
CA ILE A 70 -6.12 17.07 0.22
C ILE A 70 -6.16 18.41 -0.55
N ALA A 71 -7.34 18.98 -0.75
CA ALA A 71 -7.52 20.25 -1.45
C ALA A 71 -6.83 21.42 -0.74
N ASP A 72 -6.88 21.45 0.60
CA ASP A 72 -6.23 22.49 1.40
C ASP A 72 -4.69 22.39 1.33
N GLU A 73 -4.12 21.17 1.33
CA GLU A 73 -2.69 20.97 1.11
C GLU A 73 -2.28 21.36 -0.32
N PHE A 74 -3.07 20.98 -1.33
CA PHE A 74 -2.79 21.36 -2.72
C PHE A 74 -2.87 22.87 -2.94
N ARG A 75 -3.79 23.55 -2.27
CA ARG A 75 -3.85 25.02 -2.29
C ARG A 75 -2.59 25.68 -1.71
N LYS A 76 -2.01 25.11 -0.64
CA LYS A 76 -0.72 25.58 -0.09
C LYS A 76 0.43 25.43 -1.09
N MET A 77 0.33 24.43 -1.98
CA MET A 77 1.28 24.19 -3.06
C MET A 77 0.98 25.02 -4.32
N GLY A 78 -0.02 25.91 -4.30
CA GLY A 78 -0.39 26.75 -5.43
C GLY A 78 -1.28 26.08 -6.47
N THR A 79 -1.93 24.95 -6.14
CA THR A 79 -2.85 24.22 -7.02
C THR A 79 -4.29 24.42 -6.57
N GLU A 80 -5.16 24.89 -7.47
CA GLU A 80 -6.60 24.98 -7.26
C GLU A 80 -7.25 23.60 -7.44
N SER A 81 -8.19 23.26 -6.56
CA SER A 81 -8.87 21.97 -6.62
C SER A 81 -10.38 22.13 -6.59
N SER A 82 -11.07 21.51 -7.53
CA SER A 82 -12.52 21.26 -7.46
C SER A 82 -12.77 19.90 -6.82
N ILE A 83 -13.78 19.80 -5.97
CA ILE A 83 -14.15 18.55 -5.29
C ILE A 83 -15.48 18.06 -5.83
N HIS A 84 -15.51 16.83 -6.32
CA HIS A 84 -16.68 16.17 -6.88
C HIS A 84 -16.97 14.89 -6.09
N SER A 85 -18.19 14.79 -5.56
CA SER A 85 -18.67 13.55 -4.91
C SER A 85 -19.66 12.86 -5.81
N PHE A 86 -19.43 11.59 -6.10
CA PHE A 86 -20.30 10.82 -6.98
C PHE A 86 -20.88 9.59 -6.31
N ASN A 87 -21.97 9.11 -6.86
CA ASN A 87 -22.61 7.87 -6.46
C ASN A 87 -23.18 7.17 -7.69
N PHE A 88 -23.06 5.85 -7.72
CA PHE A 88 -23.66 5.00 -8.74
C PHE A 88 -24.63 4.01 -8.10
N PRO A 89 -25.68 3.57 -8.80
CA PRO A 89 -26.63 2.58 -8.28
C PRO A 89 -25.96 1.31 -7.74
N VAL A 90 -24.87 0.85 -8.38
CA VAL A 90 -24.11 -0.32 -7.96
C VAL A 90 -23.44 -0.14 -6.58
N LEU A 91 -23.11 1.10 -6.18
CA LEU A 91 -22.50 1.40 -4.88
C LEU A 91 -23.52 1.35 -3.73
N GLU A 92 -24.82 1.46 -4.01
CA GLU A 92 -25.87 1.42 -2.99
C GLU A 92 -25.92 0.07 -2.26
N CYS A 93 -25.51 -1.04 -2.91
CA CYS A 93 -25.49 -2.36 -2.29
C CYS A 93 -24.50 -2.44 -1.11
N ILE A 94 -23.32 -1.75 -1.22
CA ILE A 94 -22.32 -1.71 -0.16
C ILE A 94 -22.52 -0.51 0.78
N ARG A 95 -23.18 0.55 0.32
CA ARG A 95 -23.43 1.76 1.11
C ARG A 95 -24.40 1.54 2.27
N LYS A 96 -25.35 0.62 2.13
CA LYS A 96 -26.29 0.25 3.19
C LYS A 96 -25.60 -0.29 4.45
N ASN A 97 -24.40 -0.82 4.30
CA ASN A 97 -23.56 -1.24 5.41
C ASN A 97 -22.25 -0.42 5.39
N PRO A 98 -22.08 0.57 6.28
CA PRO A 98 -20.89 1.42 6.30
C PRO A 98 -19.57 0.64 6.41
N THR A 99 -19.57 -0.54 7.02
CA THR A 99 -18.38 -1.39 7.12
C THR A 99 -17.95 -2.00 5.78
N GLU A 100 -18.85 -2.04 4.81
CA GLU A 100 -18.61 -2.52 3.44
C GLU A 100 -18.03 -1.44 2.52
N MET A 101 -18.14 -0.16 2.88
CA MET A 101 -17.59 0.98 2.12
C MET A 101 -16.07 1.08 2.28
N ARG A 102 -15.36 0.01 1.92
CA ARG A 102 -13.90 -0.04 1.90
C ARG A 102 -13.38 0.05 0.47
N SER A 103 -12.19 0.63 0.30
CA SER A 103 -11.55 0.79 -1.02
C SER A 103 -11.54 -0.50 -1.84
N THR A 104 -11.28 -1.63 -1.19
CA THR A 104 -11.22 -2.95 -1.84
C THR A 104 -12.57 -3.46 -2.33
N ASN A 105 -13.66 -3.16 -1.61
CA ASN A 105 -15.01 -3.55 -2.03
C ASN A 105 -15.50 -2.67 -3.18
N ILE A 106 -15.19 -1.37 -3.13
CA ILE A 106 -15.46 -0.43 -4.23
C ILE A 106 -14.67 -0.85 -5.48
N ALA A 107 -13.38 -1.17 -5.34
CA ALA A 107 -12.55 -1.60 -6.45
C ALA A 107 -13.08 -2.86 -7.15
N ARG A 108 -13.60 -3.86 -6.40
CA ARG A 108 -14.23 -5.04 -7.00
C ARG A 108 -15.46 -4.71 -7.85
N LEU A 109 -16.18 -3.65 -7.54
CA LEU A 109 -17.29 -3.21 -8.38
C LEU A 109 -16.78 -2.58 -9.68
N PHE A 110 -15.67 -1.83 -9.62
CA PHE A 110 -15.03 -1.24 -10.80
C PHE A 110 -14.17 -2.22 -11.61
N ASP A 111 -13.92 -3.43 -11.13
CA ASP A 111 -13.35 -4.52 -11.96
C ASP A 111 -14.33 -4.98 -13.06
N LYS A 112 -15.63 -4.61 -12.95
CA LYS A 112 -16.62 -4.85 -14.00
C LYS A 112 -16.60 -3.72 -15.01
N GLN A 113 -16.47 -4.09 -16.28
CA GLN A 113 -16.33 -3.14 -17.38
C GLN A 113 -17.49 -2.12 -17.46
N GLU A 114 -18.72 -2.55 -17.24
CA GLU A 114 -19.92 -1.69 -17.24
C GLU A 114 -19.84 -0.55 -16.21
N ASN A 115 -19.34 -0.84 -15.01
CA ASN A 115 -19.19 0.15 -13.93
C ASN A 115 -17.99 1.08 -14.22
N LEU A 116 -16.92 0.55 -14.81
CA LEU A 116 -15.77 1.35 -15.22
C LEU A 116 -16.15 2.34 -16.30
N GLU A 117 -16.99 1.94 -17.26
CA GLU A 117 -17.48 2.83 -18.30
C GLU A 117 -18.39 3.94 -17.75
N GLU A 118 -19.16 3.65 -16.71
CA GLU A 118 -19.96 4.66 -16.00
C GLU A 118 -19.05 5.69 -15.33
N LEU A 119 -17.96 5.23 -14.66
CA LEU A 119 -16.95 6.09 -14.07
C LEU A 119 -16.26 6.97 -15.14
N ILE A 120 -15.88 6.40 -16.28
CA ILE A 120 -15.27 7.15 -17.39
C ILE A 120 -16.18 8.30 -17.81
N ARG A 121 -17.45 8.02 -18.11
CA ARG A 121 -18.43 9.05 -18.52
C ARG A 121 -18.58 10.16 -17.50
N LEU A 122 -18.58 9.81 -16.21
CA LEU A 122 -18.63 10.79 -15.14
C LEU A 122 -17.37 11.68 -15.15
N LEU A 123 -16.18 11.08 -15.20
CA LEU A 123 -14.91 11.82 -15.21
C LEU A 123 -14.79 12.74 -16.43
N GLU A 124 -15.19 12.29 -17.61
CA GLU A 124 -15.23 13.11 -18.83
C GLU A 124 -16.14 14.33 -18.65
N THR A 125 -17.34 14.12 -18.10
CA THR A 125 -18.35 15.16 -18.01
C THR A 125 -18.03 16.19 -16.92
N GLU A 126 -17.57 15.73 -15.74
CA GLU A 126 -17.47 16.59 -14.56
C GLU A 126 -16.06 17.15 -14.29
N SER A 127 -15.02 16.67 -14.98
CA SER A 127 -13.67 17.17 -14.76
C SER A 127 -13.41 18.59 -15.31
N GLY A 128 -14.29 19.11 -16.16
CA GLY A 128 -14.28 20.49 -16.65
C GLY A 128 -12.90 20.92 -17.20
N GLU A 129 -12.38 22.03 -16.70
CA GLU A 129 -11.07 22.61 -17.09
C GLU A 129 -9.87 22.03 -16.30
N ALA A 130 -10.07 21.01 -15.47
CA ALA A 130 -8.98 20.42 -14.72
C ALA A 130 -7.92 19.80 -15.64
N GLU A 131 -6.65 20.05 -15.35
CA GLU A 131 -5.51 19.50 -16.09
C GLU A 131 -5.22 18.05 -15.68
N ALA A 132 -5.58 17.69 -14.45
CA ALA A 132 -5.48 16.34 -13.93
C ALA A 132 -6.64 15.98 -13.00
N ILE A 133 -6.89 14.68 -12.88
CA ILE A 133 -7.91 14.10 -12.01
C ILE A 133 -7.24 13.28 -10.92
N ILE A 134 -7.70 13.48 -9.70
CA ILE A 134 -7.27 12.71 -8.53
C ILE A 134 -8.42 11.85 -8.06
N LEU A 135 -8.15 10.54 -7.98
CA LEU A 135 -9.06 9.53 -7.44
C LEU A 135 -8.48 8.90 -6.18
N PRO A 136 -9.30 8.49 -5.20
CA PRO A 136 -8.85 7.50 -4.23
C PRO A 136 -8.46 6.21 -4.96
N ALA A 137 -7.53 5.45 -4.40
CA ALA A 137 -7.12 4.16 -4.97
C ALA A 137 -8.22 3.10 -4.78
N ILE A 138 -9.27 3.21 -5.59
CA ILE A 138 -10.48 2.37 -5.60
C ILE A 138 -10.70 1.64 -6.92
N VAL A 139 -9.69 1.59 -7.77
CA VAL A 139 -9.66 0.86 -9.05
C VAL A 139 -8.37 0.04 -9.15
N GLY A 140 -8.30 -0.91 -10.07
CA GLY A 140 -7.08 -1.68 -10.33
C GLY A 140 -6.79 -2.76 -9.30
N LEU A 141 -7.81 -3.37 -8.71
CA LEU A 141 -7.61 -4.52 -7.82
C LEU A 141 -7.34 -5.79 -8.62
N GLY A 142 -8.10 -6.04 -9.68
CA GLY A 142 -8.00 -7.20 -10.55
C GLY A 142 -7.44 -6.91 -11.95
N GLN A 143 -7.18 -5.65 -12.30
CA GLN A 143 -6.72 -5.21 -13.62
C GLN A 143 -5.46 -4.35 -13.48
N ASP A 144 -4.44 -4.64 -14.29
CA ASP A 144 -3.12 -4.01 -14.19
C ASP A 144 -3.05 -2.64 -14.90
N ASP A 145 -3.90 -2.39 -15.90
CA ASP A 145 -3.87 -1.26 -16.84
C ASP A 145 -5.08 -0.32 -16.73
N VAL A 146 -5.86 -0.44 -15.66
CA VAL A 146 -7.13 0.30 -15.52
C VAL A 146 -6.93 1.81 -15.53
N VAL A 147 -5.85 2.32 -14.95
CA VAL A 147 -5.58 3.77 -14.91
C VAL A 147 -5.20 4.28 -16.28
N GLU A 148 -4.44 3.52 -17.08
CA GLU A 148 -4.15 3.83 -18.47
C GLU A 148 -5.42 3.88 -19.31
N GLN A 149 -6.31 2.90 -19.16
CA GLN A 149 -7.62 2.89 -19.85
C GLN A 149 -8.46 4.12 -19.50
N LEU A 150 -8.49 4.51 -18.21
CA LEU A 150 -9.18 5.72 -17.78
C LEU A 150 -8.57 6.97 -18.43
N GLN A 151 -7.24 7.09 -18.43
CA GLN A 151 -6.53 8.24 -19.01
C GLN A 151 -6.74 8.35 -20.53
N GLU A 152 -6.66 7.23 -21.25
CA GLU A 152 -6.90 7.20 -22.70
C GLU A 152 -8.31 7.66 -23.07
N LYS A 153 -9.32 7.18 -22.34
CA LYS A 153 -10.72 7.52 -22.65
C LYS A 153 -11.09 8.93 -22.20
N VAL A 154 -10.67 9.34 -20.99
CA VAL A 154 -10.98 10.68 -20.47
C VAL A 154 -10.12 11.77 -21.11
N GLY A 155 -8.96 11.41 -21.68
CA GLY A 155 -8.04 12.38 -22.31
C GLY A 155 -7.32 13.29 -21.31
N LYS A 156 -7.22 12.89 -20.05
CA LYS A 156 -6.57 13.66 -18.96
C LYS A 156 -5.65 12.77 -18.13
N THR A 157 -4.66 13.38 -17.48
CA THR A 157 -3.85 12.69 -16.50
C THR A 157 -4.70 12.29 -15.31
N ILE A 158 -4.68 11.01 -14.94
CA ILE A 158 -5.38 10.47 -13.75
C ILE A 158 -4.35 9.89 -12.82
N CYS A 159 -4.39 10.34 -11.57
CA CYS A 159 -3.52 9.83 -10.51
C CYS A 159 -4.36 9.32 -9.34
N LEU A 160 -3.88 8.24 -8.74
CA LEU A 160 -4.49 7.69 -7.54
C LEU A 160 -3.81 8.22 -6.28
N LEU A 161 -4.59 8.45 -5.23
CA LEU A 161 -4.07 8.62 -3.87
C LEU A 161 -4.34 7.39 -3.03
N PRO A 162 -3.36 6.94 -2.22
CA PRO A 162 -3.56 5.80 -1.35
C PRO A 162 -4.66 6.09 -0.31
N THR A 163 -5.38 5.05 0.06
CA THR A 163 -6.41 5.06 1.10
C THR A 163 -5.90 4.34 2.34
N LEU A 164 -6.68 4.35 3.43
CA LEU A 164 -6.34 3.59 4.64
C LEU A 164 -6.29 2.08 4.36
N PRO A 165 -5.45 1.31 5.10
CA PRO A 165 -5.41 -0.14 4.97
C PRO A 165 -6.76 -0.81 5.36
N PRO A 166 -7.12 -1.91 4.68
CA PRO A 166 -6.44 -2.57 3.57
C PRO A 166 -6.57 -1.79 2.25
N SER A 167 -5.45 -1.43 1.63
CA SER A 167 -5.43 -0.61 0.42
C SER A 167 -5.40 -1.45 -0.85
N VAL A 168 -6.07 -0.98 -1.90
CA VAL A 168 -6.08 -1.64 -3.22
C VAL A 168 -4.67 -1.81 -3.79
N PRO A 169 -3.80 -0.77 -3.83
CA PRO A 169 -2.43 -0.94 -4.33
C PRO A 169 -1.61 -1.95 -3.52
N GLY A 170 -1.80 -2.00 -2.20
CA GLY A 170 -1.09 -2.95 -1.35
C GLY A 170 -1.49 -4.39 -1.62
N ILE A 171 -2.79 -4.67 -1.74
CA ILE A 171 -3.30 -6.01 -2.06
C ILE A 171 -2.88 -6.43 -3.47
N HIS A 172 -2.98 -5.52 -4.45
CA HIS A 172 -2.55 -5.78 -5.82
C HIS A 172 -1.06 -6.16 -5.85
N THR A 173 -0.19 -5.37 -5.22
CA THR A 173 1.25 -5.64 -5.11
C THR A 173 1.52 -7.01 -4.49
N GLN A 174 0.83 -7.35 -3.38
CA GLN A 174 0.96 -8.66 -2.75
C GLN A 174 0.55 -9.81 -3.68
N GLN A 175 -0.54 -9.65 -4.42
CA GLN A 175 -1.03 -10.65 -5.35
C GLN A 175 -0.05 -10.88 -6.51
N GLN A 176 0.51 -9.82 -7.08
CA GLN A 176 1.50 -9.92 -8.16
C GLN A 176 2.80 -10.57 -7.70
N LEU A 177 3.34 -10.17 -6.55
CA LEU A 177 4.51 -10.81 -5.96
C LEU A 177 4.26 -12.30 -5.67
N ARG A 178 3.08 -12.65 -5.16
CA ARG A 178 2.70 -14.05 -4.92
C ARG A 178 2.62 -14.83 -6.23
N LYS A 179 1.98 -14.29 -7.26
CA LYS A 179 1.91 -14.93 -8.60
C LYS A 179 3.31 -15.16 -9.15
N TYR A 180 4.17 -14.16 -9.08
CA TYR A 180 5.55 -14.25 -9.56
C TYR A 180 6.35 -15.28 -8.77
N PHE A 181 6.26 -15.30 -7.44
CA PHE A 181 6.90 -16.30 -6.58
C PHE A 181 6.46 -17.73 -6.96
N GLN A 182 5.17 -17.94 -7.18
CA GLN A 182 4.63 -19.24 -7.60
C GLN A 182 5.07 -19.61 -9.02
N HIS A 183 5.15 -18.64 -9.92
CA HIS A 183 5.69 -18.86 -11.29
C HIS A 183 7.14 -19.34 -11.27
N LEU A 184 7.95 -18.86 -10.32
CA LEU A 184 9.31 -19.33 -10.08
C LEU A 184 9.38 -20.70 -9.39
N GLY A 185 8.26 -21.38 -9.15
CA GLY A 185 8.19 -22.68 -8.51
C GLY A 185 8.11 -22.63 -6.97
N GLY A 186 7.96 -21.46 -6.39
CA GLY A 186 7.82 -21.29 -4.95
C GLY A 186 6.47 -21.79 -4.43
N VAL A 187 6.46 -22.38 -3.23
CA VAL A 187 5.24 -22.79 -2.53
C VAL A 187 4.88 -21.73 -1.51
N TYR A 188 3.75 -21.05 -1.71
CA TYR A 188 3.25 -20.02 -0.81
C TYR A 188 2.12 -20.59 0.07
N MET A 189 2.38 -20.68 1.38
CA MET A 189 1.43 -21.17 2.37
C MET A 189 0.87 -19.99 3.17
N LEU A 190 -0.42 -19.70 2.94
CA LEU A 190 -1.15 -18.64 3.63
C LEU A 190 -1.97 -19.21 4.80
N GLY A 191 -2.08 -18.47 5.89
CA GLY A 191 -2.92 -18.84 7.03
C GLY A 191 -2.28 -19.88 7.93
N ASP A 192 -0.95 -19.98 7.92
CA ASP A 192 -0.20 -20.82 8.84
C ASP A 192 0.78 -19.98 9.68
N THR A 193 1.14 -20.47 10.84
CA THR A 193 2.06 -19.79 11.75
C THR A 193 3.23 -20.70 12.10
N VAL A 194 4.44 -20.23 11.92
CA VAL A 194 5.65 -20.93 12.38
C VAL A 194 5.72 -20.83 13.90
N LEU A 195 5.73 -21.97 14.57
CA LEU A 195 5.68 -22.05 16.04
C LEU A 195 7.05 -22.21 16.69
N ARG A 196 7.91 -23.03 16.08
CA ARG A 196 9.21 -23.40 16.65
C ARG A 196 10.19 -23.88 15.59
N ALA A 197 11.46 -23.86 15.96
CA ALA A 197 12.52 -24.47 15.16
C ALA A 197 13.41 -25.36 16.01
N GLU A 198 13.99 -26.39 15.39
CA GLU A 198 15.07 -27.17 15.97
C GLU A 198 16.41 -26.73 15.43
N LYS A 199 17.38 -26.62 16.34
CA LYS A 199 18.75 -26.18 16.02
C LYS A 199 19.77 -27.25 16.36
N GLU A 200 20.75 -27.42 15.50
CA GLU A 200 21.99 -28.17 15.80
C GLU A 200 23.14 -27.15 15.86
N GLY A 201 23.55 -26.78 17.05
CA GLY A 201 24.46 -25.68 17.28
C GLY A 201 23.87 -24.35 16.82
N ARG A 202 24.49 -23.71 15.81
CA ARG A 202 24.02 -22.44 15.22
C ARG A 202 23.18 -22.61 13.96
N LYS A 203 22.88 -23.85 13.55
CA LYS A 203 22.16 -24.15 12.31
C LYS A 203 20.72 -24.55 12.64
N VAL A 204 19.75 -23.91 12.00
CA VAL A 204 18.34 -24.37 12.01
C VAL A 204 18.23 -25.58 11.10
N VAL A 205 17.74 -26.72 11.60
CA VAL A 205 17.60 -27.98 10.87
C VAL A 205 16.16 -28.32 10.54
N ARG A 206 15.20 -27.89 11.37
CA ARG A 206 13.77 -28.12 11.17
C ARG A 206 12.96 -26.93 11.62
N VAL A 207 11.86 -26.68 10.93
CA VAL A 207 10.90 -25.63 11.26
C VAL A 207 9.51 -26.26 11.32
N TYR A 208 8.69 -25.89 12.29
CA TYR A 208 7.37 -26.46 12.51
C TYR A 208 6.31 -25.34 12.47
N SER A 209 5.18 -25.65 11.86
CA SER A 209 4.06 -24.73 11.77
C SER A 209 2.80 -25.31 12.40
N TYR A 210 1.87 -24.41 12.74
CA TYR A 210 0.64 -24.76 13.44
C TYR A 210 -0.20 -25.80 12.69
N ASN A 211 -0.41 -25.57 11.38
CA ASN A 211 -1.26 -26.45 10.58
C ASN A 211 -0.64 -27.81 10.25
N HIS A 212 0.69 -27.94 10.40
CA HIS A 212 1.42 -29.17 10.07
C HIS A 212 1.82 -29.98 11.33
N GLY A 213 1.59 -29.44 12.52
CA GLY A 213 1.87 -30.11 13.78
C GLY A 213 3.33 -30.56 13.90
N ASP A 214 3.55 -31.86 14.04
CA ASP A 214 4.90 -32.45 14.18
C ASP A 214 5.58 -32.81 12.85
N ILE A 215 4.99 -32.49 11.71
CA ILE A 215 5.62 -32.66 10.39
C ILE A 215 6.56 -31.48 10.15
N PRO A 216 7.89 -31.68 10.10
CA PRO A 216 8.84 -30.62 9.96
C PRO A 216 9.01 -30.16 8.49
N PHE A 217 9.25 -28.87 8.30
CA PHE A 217 9.86 -28.36 7.09
C PHE A 217 11.38 -28.40 7.22
N VAL A 218 12.04 -28.95 6.20
CA VAL A 218 13.49 -29.11 6.15
C VAL A 218 14.01 -28.35 4.92
N GLY A 219 15.03 -27.53 5.10
CA GLY A 219 15.67 -26.76 4.04
C GLY A 219 17.19 -26.64 4.22
N LYS A 220 17.92 -26.45 3.14
CA LYS A 220 19.35 -26.17 3.19
C LYS A 220 19.64 -24.81 3.87
N ASN A 221 18.79 -23.84 3.61
CA ASN A 221 18.86 -22.50 4.17
C ASN A 221 17.48 -22.12 4.72
N VAL A 222 17.46 -21.39 5.81
CA VAL A 222 16.26 -20.85 6.42
C VAL A 222 16.43 -19.35 6.57
N VAL A 223 15.46 -18.57 6.06
CA VAL A 223 15.45 -17.11 6.14
C VAL A 223 14.34 -16.68 7.07
N LEU A 224 14.70 -15.98 8.14
CA LEU A 224 13.76 -15.36 9.05
C LEU A 224 13.37 -13.98 8.49
N ALA A 225 12.13 -13.84 8.04
CA ALA A 225 11.61 -12.60 7.47
C ALA A 225 10.25 -12.23 8.12
N THR A 226 10.14 -12.46 9.42
CA THR A 226 8.90 -12.33 10.21
C THR A 226 8.52 -10.88 10.53
N GLY A 227 9.39 -9.93 10.18
CA GLY A 227 9.14 -8.51 10.39
C GLY A 227 9.29 -8.06 11.85
N SER A 228 8.37 -7.23 12.31
CA SER A 228 8.45 -6.56 13.61
C SER A 228 7.30 -6.98 14.57
N PHE A 229 6.97 -6.12 15.51
CA PHE A 229 5.87 -6.35 16.46
C PHE A 229 4.50 -6.56 15.82
N PHE A 230 4.20 -5.83 14.74
CA PHE A 230 2.90 -5.95 14.04
C PHE A 230 2.69 -7.32 13.40
N SER A 231 3.74 -7.96 12.94
CA SER A 231 3.72 -9.30 12.34
C SER A 231 4.11 -10.40 13.35
N GLN A 232 4.23 -10.06 14.61
CA GLN A 232 4.65 -10.96 15.68
C GLN A 232 6.05 -11.57 15.49
N GLY A 233 6.88 -10.94 14.65
CA GLY A 233 8.29 -11.30 14.50
C GLY A 233 9.13 -10.97 15.73
N LEU A 234 8.69 -9.98 16.52
CA LEU A 234 9.18 -9.66 17.83
C LEU A 234 8.02 -9.60 18.82
N ILE A 235 8.21 -10.10 20.01
CA ILE A 235 7.23 -10.05 21.09
C ILE A 235 7.81 -9.22 22.24
N ALA A 236 7.05 -8.21 22.67
CA ALA A 236 7.35 -7.42 23.84
C ALA A 236 6.49 -7.86 25.04
N THR A 237 7.14 -8.15 26.17
CA THR A 237 6.50 -8.37 27.46
C THR A 237 6.80 -7.20 28.39
N SER A 238 6.35 -7.26 29.65
CA SER A 238 6.73 -6.28 30.67
C SER A 238 8.23 -6.27 30.99
N GLU A 239 8.95 -7.34 30.65
CA GLU A 239 10.32 -7.59 31.13
C GLU A 239 11.34 -7.60 29.99
N ARG A 240 10.94 -8.03 28.77
CA ARG A 240 11.87 -8.21 27.66
C ARG A 240 11.19 -8.12 26.29
N ILE A 241 12.04 -7.92 25.28
CA ILE A 241 11.70 -8.13 23.87
C ILE A 241 12.44 -9.39 23.40
N TYR A 242 11.77 -10.26 22.66
CA TYR A 242 12.37 -11.50 22.16
C TYR A 242 11.82 -11.91 20.79
N GLU A 243 12.62 -12.70 20.06
CA GLU A 243 12.24 -13.33 18.80
C GLU A 243 11.69 -14.74 19.11
N PRO A 244 10.43 -15.06 18.76
CA PRO A 244 9.72 -16.24 19.27
C PRO A 244 10.04 -17.55 18.55
N VAL A 245 10.63 -17.53 17.34
CA VAL A 245 10.78 -18.73 16.50
C VAL A 245 12.15 -19.40 16.69
N PHE A 246 13.22 -18.61 16.60
CA PHE A 246 14.59 -19.10 16.68
C PHE A 246 15.28 -18.77 17.99
N ASP A 247 14.62 -18.01 18.86
CA ASP A 247 15.19 -17.52 20.11
C ASP A 247 16.55 -16.84 19.87
N LEU A 248 16.52 -15.88 18.93
CA LEU A 248 17.69 -15.08 18.60
C LEU A 248 17.90 -13.98 19.64
N ASP A 249 19.16 -13.60 19.81
CA ASP A 249 19.49 -12.45 20.65
C ASP A 249 18.85 -11.17 20.08
N VAL A 250 18.10 -10.47 20.91
CA VAL A 250 17.47 -9.19 20.58
C VAL A 250 18.02 -8.12 21.50
N SER A 251 18.65 -7.10 20.95
CA SER A 251 19.05 -5.93 21.71
C SER A 251 17.82 -5.10 22.09
N PHE A 252 17.68 -4.77 23.37
CA PHE A 252 16.66 -3.85 23.86
C PHE A 252 17.12 -3.17 25.15
N SER A 253 16.61 -1.97 25.42
CA SER A 253 16.84 -1.32 26.70
C SER A 253 15.96 -1.90 27.79
N LYS A 254 16.48 -2.06 28.99
CA LYS A 254 15.68 -2.40 30.20
C LYS A 254 14.80 -1.22 30.63
N ASP A 255 15.19 -0.01 30.26
CA ASP A 255 14.40 1.19 30.46
C ASP A 255 13.36 1.33 29.34
N ARG A 256 12.09 1.13 29.67
CA ARG A 256 10.98 1.17 28.72
C ARG A 256 10.74 2.55 28.10
N GLU A 257 11.15 3.62 28.75
CA GLU A 257 11.06 4.99 28.21
C GLU A 257 11.94 5.15 26.97
N GLN A 258 12.96 4.31 26.81
CA GLN A 258 13.85 4.29 25.66
C GLN A 258 13.34 3.44 24.48
N TRP A 259 12.19 2.75 24.62
CA TRP A 259 11.66 1.91 23.55
C TRP A 259 10.97 2.70 22.44
N TYR A 260 10.71 3.96 22.63
CA TYR A 260 10.13 4.85 21.63
C TYR A 260 10.79 6.22 21.65
N ASN A 261 10.79 6.86 20.51
CA ASN A 261 11.24 8.24 20.36
C ASN A 261 10.03 9.11 19.98
N LEU A 262 9.93 10.28 20.57
CA LEU A 262 8.91 11.27 20.23
C LEU A 262 9.14 11.86 18.83
N ASP A 263 10.38 11.83 18.34
CA ASP A 263 10.71 12.24 16.98
C ASP A 263 10.64 11.05 16.04
N LEU A 264 9.55 10.95 15.29
CA LEU A 264 9.32 9.90 14.27
C LEU A 264 10.35 9.90 13.13
N PHE A 265 11.11 10.97 12.97
CA PHE A 265 12.10 11.17 11.93
C PHE A 265 13.53 11.29 12.48
N ALA A 266 13.75 10.92 13.72
CA ALA A 266 15.09 10.93 14.31
C ALA A 266 16.06 10.11 13.43
N ALA A 267 17.23 10.67 13.17
CA ALA A 267 18.25 10.07 12.30
C ALA A 267 18.82 8.75 12.88
N GLN A 268 18.64 8.51 14.17
CA GLN A 268 18.98 7.25 14.85
C GLN A 268 17.72 6.73 15.54
N PRO A 269 16.97 5.84 14.87
CA PRO A 269 15.70 5.37 15.39
C PRO A 269 15.81 4.57 16.68
N TYR A 270 16.88 3.91 16.96
CA TYR A 270 17.12 3.18 18.22
C TYR A 270 18.60 2.91 18.34
N GLN A 271 19.25 3.51 19.33
CA GLN A 271 20.52 2.99 19.78
C GLN A 271 20.22 1.73 20.61
N THR A 272 20.38 0.59 19.96
CA THR A 272 20.42 -0.71 20.64
C THR A 272 21.78 -0.96 21.20
#